data_9aae02dee837f745f64ceb724f2378e3
#
_entry.id   9aae02dee837f745f64ceb724f2378e3
#
_cell.length_a   1.000
_cell.length_b   1.000
_cell.length_c   1.000
_cell.angle_alpha   90.00
_cell.angle_beta   90.00
_cell.angle_gamma   90.00
#
_symmetry.space_group_name_H-M   'P 1'
#
loop_
_entity.id
_entity.type
_entity.pdbx_description
1 polymer ?
#
loop_
_entity_poly.entity_id
_entity_poly.type
_entity_poly.pdbx_seq_one_letter_code
_entity_poly.pdbx_strand_id
1 'polypeptide(L)'
;MPYDYDLFVIGAGSGGVRAARLAALSGAKVAVAEEHRVGGTCVIRGCVPKKFMVYASEVSSQIKTAQGFGWTIEGATFDWKTFITAKDIEIARLSGIYVTNLQKAGADLVHARAVLKDAHTVEILGKDQTVTADKILIATGGRPVRPDVPGAEHAITSEEAFHLDSLPKSILVVGGGYIAVEFAGIFAGLGSEVTLLYRGPNILRDFDEDVRTHLAAEMEKRGIKIVLACEHTRIEKTDAGLVSHFSNGMDVTTEQVMFATGRVPYVKDLGLETAGVELTDTGAIKVDEFSKTAADNIWAVGDVTDRINLTPVAIREGAAFAQTVFMDQPTSFDHEAVATAVFSQPPIGVVGLTEAEARHQYGKVDIYRAVFRPMKTTFYGGEERCLMKLVVAADTQKVVGVHMVGPDAPEIIQMAAIAVKMGVTKAQWDATCAVHPTAAEEFVTMREKYVPPELGAVA
;
A
#
# COMPACT_ATOMS: atom_id res chain seq x y z
N MET A 1 -17.14 -16.47 36.05
CA MET A 1 -17.92 -15.22 36.10
C MET A 1 -18.08 -14.76 34.67
N PRO A 2 -19.19 -14.14 34.27
CA PRO A 2 -19.31 -13.64 32.91
C PRO A 2 -18.28 -12.52 32.68
N TYR A 3 -17.68 -12.49 31.48
CA TYR A 3 -16.78 -11.43 31.06
C TYR A 3 -17.54 -10.12 30.86
N ASP A 4 -16.82 -8.98 30.90
CA ASP A 4 -17.42 -7.68 30.63
C ASP A 4 -17.86 -7.55 29.17
N TYR A 5 -17.11 -8.21 28.23
CA TYR A 5 -17.37 -8.23 26.80
C TYR A 5 -17.22 -9.65 26.21
N ASP A 6 -18.00 -9.95 25.18
CA ASP A 6 -17.82 -11.16 24.37
C ASP A 6 -16.60 -11.02 23.47
N LEU A 7 -16.33 -9.79 22.98
CA LEU A 7 -15.17 -9.45 22.16
C LEU A 7 -14.58 -8.10 22.57
N PHE A 8 -13.27 -8.07 22.81
CA PHE A 8 -12.49 -6.83 22.88
C PHE A 8 -11.54 -6.72 21.70
N VAL A 9 -11.62 -5.61 20.95
CA VAL A 9 -10.77 -5.34 19.79
C VAL A 9 -9.74 -4.28 20.14
N ILE A 10 -8.46 -4.59 19.94
CA ILE A 10 -7.35 -3.65 20.13
C ILE A 10 -6.94 -3.09 18.79
N GLY A 11 -7.36 -1.84 18.52
CA GLY A 11 -7.15 -1.12 17.27
C GLY A 11 -8.39 -0.99 16.39
N ALA A 12 -8.78 0.26 16.09
CA ALA A 12 -9.91 0.59 15.21
C ALA A 12 -9.46 0.97 13.79
N GLY A 13 -8.49 0.22 13.25
CA GLY A 13 -8.13 0.25 11.84
C GLY A 13 -9.10 -0.56 10.98
N SER A 14 -8.74 -0.78 9.71
CA SER A 14 -9.61 -1.42 8.71
C SER A 14 -10.11 -2.81 9.12
N GLY A 15 -9.21 -3.66 9.63
CA GLY A 15 -9.56 -5.01 10.10
C GLY A 15 -10.39 -4.99 11.37
N GLY A 16 -9.95 -4.21 12.37
CA GLY A 16 -10.63 -4.12 13.68
C GLY A 16 -12.04 -3.55 13.57
N VAL A 17 -12.25 -2.46 12.82
CA VAL A 17 -13.59 -1.89 12.58
C VAL A 17 -14.50 -2.90 11.88
N ARG A 18 -14.00 -3.62 10.87
CA ARG A 18 -14.79 -4.61 10.16
C ARG A 18 -15.21 -5.76 11.06
N ALA A 19 -14.28 -6.32 11.81
CA ALA A 19 -14.52 -7.41 12.74
C ALA A 19 -15.52 -7.01 13.84
N ALA A 20 -15.26 -5.88 14.51
CA ALA A 20 -16.10 -5.37 15.59
C ALA A 20 -17.55 -5.14 15.13
N ARG A 21 -17.73 -4.51 13.98
CA ARG A 21 -19.08 -4.27 13.43
C ARG A 21 -19.84 -5.56 13.15
N LEU A 22 -19.20 -6.55 12.52
CA LEU A 22 -19.86 -7.82 12.22
C LEU A 22 -20.16 -8.60 13.48
N ALA A 23 -19.26 -8.68 14.44
CA ALA A 23 -19.49 -9.34 15.72
C ALA A 23 -20.65 -8.66 16.50
N ALA A 24 -20.68 -7.33 16.59
CA ALA A 24 -21.76 -6.62 17.24
C ALA A 24 -23.12 -6.82 16.56
N LEU A 25 -23.16 -6.80 15.22
CA LEU A 25 -24.38 -7.07 14.44
C LEU A 25 -24.88 -8.53 14.59
N SER A 26 -24.01 -9.47 14.98
CA SER A 26 -24.43 -10.85 15.32
C SER A 26 -24.94 -11.01 16.75
N GLY A 27 -24.95 -9.91 17.53
CA GLY A 27 -25.48 -9.90 18.91
C GLY A 27 -24.42 -9.96 20.00
N ALA A 28 -23.12 -10.02 19.66
CA ALA A 28 -22.03 -9.99 20.64
C ALA A 28 -21.91 -8.62 21.29
N LYS A 29 -21.56 -8.60 22.59
CA LYS A 29 -21.19 -7.39 23.31
C LYS A 29 -19.72 -7.05 23.01
N VAL A 30 -19.49 -5.99 22.25
CA VAL A 30 -18.17 -5.65 21.67
C VAL A 30 -17.66 -4.32 22.21
N ALA A 31 -16.38 -4.27 22.60
CA ALA A 31 -15.63 -3.02 22.77
C ALA A 31 -14.47 -2.92 21.77
N VAL A 32 -14.16 -1.71 21.35
CA VAL A 32 -13.03 -1.40 20.45
C VAL A 32 -12.21 -0.28 21.08
N ALA A 33 -10.91 -0.52 21.30
CA ALA A 33 -9.98 0.50 21.77
C ALA A 33 -9.20 1.09 20.59
N GLU A 34 -9.08 2.43 20.57
CA GLU A 34 -8.26 3.17 19.60
C GLU A 34 -7.50 4.29 20.30
N GLU A 35 -6.18 4.29 20.17
CA GLU A 35 -5.32 5.29 20.83
C GLU A 35 -5.25 6.63 20.12
N HIS A 36 -5.55 6.66 18.78
CA HIS A 36 -5.48 7.86 17.96
C HIS A 36 -6.87 8.23 17.40
N ARG A 37 -7.13 7.85 16.16
CA ARG A 37 -8.37 8.17 15.44
C ARG A 37 -8.90 6.92 14.75
N VAL A 38 -10.21 6.70 14.85
CA VAL A 38 -10.90 5.59 14.22
C VAL A 38 -10.76 5.67 12.69
N GLY A 39 -10.43 4.54 12.07
CA GLY A 39 -10.13 4.40 10.65
C GLY A 39 -8.69 3.94 10.39
N GLY A 40 -7.80 4.08 11.40
CA GLY A 40 -6.42 3.60 11.37
C GLY A 40 -5.57 4.21 10.25
N THR A 41 -4.45 3.57 9.94
CA THR A 41 -3.49 4.07 8.94
C THR A 41 -4.16 4.42 7.61
N CYS A 42 -5.00 3.54 7.07
CA CYS A 42 -5.60 3.74 5.74
C CYS A 42 -6.38 5.04 5.61
N VAL A 43 -7.26 5.34 6.57
CA VAL A 43 -8.12 6.53 6.53
C VAL A 43 -7.38 7.78 6.95
N ILE A 44 -6.54 7.70 8.00
CA ILE A 44 -5.98 8.89 8.67
C ILE A 44 -4.67 9.36 8.04
N ARG A 45 -3.76 8.42 7.72
CA ARG A 45 -2.36 8.68 7.33
C ARG A 45 -1.81 7.62 6.37
N GLY A 46 -2.62 7.21 5.40
CA GLY A 46 -2.26 6.17 4.43
C GLY A 46 -3.01 6.32 3.12
N CYS A 47 -3.77 5.28 2.73
CA CYS A 47 -4.37 5.16 1.41
C CYS A 47 -5.22 6.36 0.99
N VAL A 48 -6.10 6.84 1.87
CA VAL A 48 -7.05 7.92 1.52
C VAL A 48 -6.35 9.26 1.34
N PRO A 49 -5.62 9.81 2.34
CA PRO A 49 -4.93 11.08 2.15
C PRO A 49 -3.85 11.00 1.07
N LYS A 50 -3.15 9.86 0.92
CA LYS A 50 -2.19 9.65 -0.16
C LYS A 50 -2.88 9.77 -1.53
N LYS A 51 -4.05 9.15 -1.72
CA LYS A 51 -4.76 9.21 -3.00
C LYS A 51 -5.22 10.64 -3.33
N PHE A 52 -5.61 11.45 -2.33
CA PHE A 52 -5.87 12.88 -2.56
C PHE A 52 -4.62 13.63 -3.02
N MET A 53 -3.44 13.31 -2.44
CA MET A 53 -2.17 13.89 -2.89
C MET A 53 -1.82 13.46 -4.31
N VAL A 54 -2.06 12.21 -4.68
CA VAL A 54 -1.89 11.73 -6.06
C VAL A 54 -2.76 12.51 -7.02
N TYR A 55 -4.06 12.67 -6.72
CA TYR A 55 -4.96 13.45 -7.57
C TYR A 55 -4.50 14.91 -7.72
N ALA A 56 -4.08 15.55 -6.64
CA ALA A 56 -3.56 16.92 -6.70
C ALA A 56 -2.29 17.01 -7.58
N SER A 57 -1.39 16.04 -7.47
CA SER A 57 -0.15 15.99 -8.27
C SER A 57 -0.40 15.71 -9.76
N GLU A 58 -1.43 14.93 -10.09
CA GLU A 58 -1.84 14.66 -11.47
C GLU A 58 -2.40 15.89 -12.18
N VAL A 59 -3.07 16.81 -11.46
CA VAL A 59 -3.58 18.07 -12.04
C VAL A 59 -2.46 18.88 -12.70
N SER A 60 -1.28 18.93 -12.09
CA SER A 60 -0.10 19.61 -12.68
C SER A 60 0.26 19.04 -14.08
N SER A 61 0.26 17.71 -14.20
CA SER A 61 0.51 17.05 -15.49
C SER A 61 -0.61 17.32 -16.49
N GLN A 62 -1.87 17.30 -16.07
CA GLN A 62 -3.02 17.59 -16.93
C GLN A 62 -2.98 19.03 -17.47
N ILE A 63 -2.60 20.02 -16.64
CA ILE A 63 -2.44 21.40 -17.05
C ILE A 63 -1.35 21.51 -18.14
N LYS A 64 -0.20 20.86 -17.93
CA LYS A 64 0.91 20.85 -18.92
C LYS A 64 0.51 20.25 -20.26
N THR A 65 -0.30 19.19 -20.25
CA THR A 65 -0.73 18.48 -21.47
C THR A 65 -1.95 19.12 -22.13
N ALA A 66 -2.71 19.96 -21.43
CA ALA A 66 -3.93 20.60 -21.92
C ALA A 66 -3.70 21.43 -23.19
N GLN A 67 -2.52 22.04 -23.34
CA GLN A 67 -2.16 22.82 -24.52
C GLN A 67 -2.19 21.97 -25.79
N GLY A 68 -1.77 20.70 -25.73
CA GLY A 68 -1.85 19.78 -26.87
C GLY A 68 -3.29 19.49 -27.34
N PHE A 69 -4.29 19.78 -26.48
CA PHE A 69 -5.72 19.66 -26.77
C PHE A 69 -6.38 21.01 -27.09
N GLY A 70 -5.58 22.08 -27.30
CA GLY A 70 -6.09 23.41 -27.66
C GLY A 70 -6.51 24.28 -26.47
N TRP A 71 -6.23 23.87 -25.21
CA TRP A 71 -6.49 24.69 -24.05
C TRP A 71 -5.32 25.64 -23.75
N THR A 72 -5.59 26.88 -23.49
CA THR A 72 -4.62 27.84 -22.94
C THR A 72 -4.95 28.05 -21.47
N ILE A 73 -4.01 27.67 -20.59
CA ILE A 73 -4.16 27.82 -19.14
C ILE A 73 -3.00 28.69 -18.67
N GLU A 74 -3.32 29.88 -18.17
CA GLU A 74 -2.36 30.84 -17.65
C GLU A 74 -2.47 30.94 -16.11
N GLY A 75 -1.33 31.14 -15.44
CA GLY A 75 -1.29 31.50 -14.03
C GLY A 75 -1.74 30.38 -13.06
N ALA A 76 -1.69 29.12 -13.46
CA ALA A 76 -2.02 28.00 -12.59
C ALA A 76 -0.99 27.87 -11.46
N THR A 77 -1.46 27.96 -10.21
CA THR A 77 -0.64 27.82 -9.00
C THR A 77 -1.23 26.78 -8.08
N PHE A 78 -0.37 26.06 -7.35
CA PHE A 78 -0.78 25.12 -6.32
C PHE A 78 -0.57 25.74 -4.92
N ASP A 79 -1.62 25.76 -4.11
CA ASP A 79 -1.57 26.22 -2.72
C ASP A 79 -1.66 25.03 -1.75
N TRP A 80 -0.55 24.72 -1.13
CA TRP A 80 -0.41 23.60 -0.20
C TRP A 80 -1.37 23.71 0.99
N LYS A 81 -1.49 24.90 1.57
CA LYS A 81 -2.32 25.11 2.77
C LYS A 81 -3.80 24.88 2.49
N THR A 82 -4.28 25.37 1.35
CA THR A 82 -5.66 25.12 0.88
C THR A 82 -5.90 23.63 0.71
N PHE A 83 -4.97 22.92 0.06
CA PHE A 83 -5.08 21.48 -0.17
C PHE A 83 -5.09 20.70 1.15
N ILE A 84 -4.14 20.94 2.05
CA ILE A 84 -4.04 20.23 3.35
C ILE A 84 -5.29 20.48 4.19
N THR A 85 -5.80 21.70 4.23
CA THR A 85 -7.04 22.04 4.94
C THR A 85 -8.23 21.24 4.41
N ALA A 86 -8.41 21.20 3.09
CA ALA A 86 -9.50 20.43 2.48
C ALA A 86 -9.36 18.92 2.75
N LYS A 87 -8.15 18.38 2.63
CA LYS A 87 -7.83 16.99 2.96
C LYS A 87 -8.18 16.68 4.42
N ASP A 88 -7.80 17.52 5.38
CA ASP A 88 -8.02 17.28 6.80
C ASP A 88 -9.50 17.29 7.16
N ILE A 89 -10.29 18.19 6.54
CA ILE A 89 -11.76 18.23 6.69
C ILE A 89 -12.36 16.88 6.21
N GLU A 90 -11.95 16.41 5.05
CA GLU A 90 -12.48 15.17 4.49
C GLU A 90 -12.06 13.94 5.32
N ILE A 91 -10.83 13.87 5.79
CA ILE A 91 -10.36 12.80 6.69
C ILE A 91 -11.13 12.82 8.01
N ALA A 92 -11.40 14.01 8.58
CA ALA A 92 -12.21 14.13 9.80
C ALA A 92 -13.64 13.62 9.56
N ARG A 93 -14.26 13.98 8.43
CA ARG A 93 -15.59 13.51 8.04
C ARG A 93 -15.64 11.98 7.92
N LEU A 94 -14.66 11.38 7.23
CA LEU A 94 -14.56 9.93 7.06
C LEU A 94 -14.37 9.21 8.39
N SER A 95 -13.46 9.67 9.25
CA SER A 95 -13.26 9.10 10.58
C SER A 95 -14.57 9.14 11.40
N GLY A 96 -15.33 10.26 11.34
CA GLY A 96 -16.64 10.38 11.98
C GLY A 96 -17.67 9.37 11.47
N ILE A 97 -17.64 9.04 10.18
CA ILE A 97 -18.50 7.97 9.60
C ILE A 97 -18.13 6.61 10.19
N TYR A 98 -16.83 6.29 10.35
CA TYR A 98 -16.37 5.04 10.95
C TYR A 98 -16.82 4.93 12.42
N VAL A 99 -16.70 6.01 13.21
CA VAL A 99 -17.24 6.09 14.58
C VAL A 99 -18.73 5.82 14.60
N THR A 100 -19.48 6.54 13.78
CA THR A 100 -20.94 6.39 13.68
C THR A 100 -21.35 4.96 13.30
N ASN A 101 -20.61 4.33 12.41
CA ASN A 101 -20.90 2.96 11.97
C ASN A 101 -20.60 1.92 13.08
N LEU A 102 -19.57 2.11 13.89
CA LEU A 102 -19.30 1.27 15.07
C LEU A 102 -20.42 1.41 16.11
N GLN A 103 -20.80 2.64 16.46
CA GLN A 103 -21.86 2.92 17.42
C GLN A 103 -23.22 2.38 16.96
N LYS A 104 -23.58 2.58 15.69
CA LYS A 104 -24.83 2.02 15.12
C LYS A 104 -24.87 0.48 15.12
N ALA A 105 -23.72 -0.16 15.05
CA ALA A 105 -23.61 -1.61 15.18
C ALA A 105 -23.73 -2.10 16.64
N GLY A 106 -23.67 -1.20 17.61
CA GLY A 106 -23.73 -1.52 19.05
C GLY A 106 -22.38 -1.79 19.70
N ALA A 107 -21.26 -1.41 19.06
CA ALA A 107 -19.94 -1.54 19.65
C ALA A 107 -19.57 -0.33 20.51
N ASP A 108 -19.04 -0.58 21.71
CA ASP A 108 -18.51 0.44 22.61
C ASP A 108 -17.13 0.90 22.12
N LEU A 109 -16.94 2.21 21.97
CA LEU A 109 -15.66 2.79 21.55
C LEU A 109 -14.89 3.35 22.74
N VAL A 110 -13.68 2.83 22.94
CA VAL A 110 -12.75 3.24 24.00
C VAL A 110 -11.61 4.06 23.40
N HIS A 111 -11.62 5.38 23.61
CA HIS A 111 -10.54 6.27 23.18
C HIS A 111 -9.38 6.17 24.17
N ALA A 112 -8.51 5.21 24.01
CA ALA A 112 -7.28 4.98 24.78
C ALA A 112 -6.46 3.86 24.16
N ARG A 113 -5.18 3.79 24.54
CA ARG A 113 -4.35 2.62 24.29
C ARG A 113 -4.81 1.48 25.20
N ALA A 114 -4.94 0.28 24.63
CA ALA A 114 -5.27 -0.94 25.36
C ALA A 114 -4.14 -1.96 25.22
N VAL A 115 -3.81 -2.66 26.31
CA VAL A 115 -2.74 -3.67 26.37
C VAL A 115 -3.23 -4.90 27.12
N LEU A 116 -2.69 -6.07 26.80
CA LEU A 116 -3.02 -7.33 27.44
C LEU A 116 -2.31 -7.44 28.81
N LYS A 117 -3.02 -7.80 29.85
CA LYS A 117 -2.46 -8.23 31.15
C LYS A 117 -2.33 -9.74 31.23
N ASP A 118 -3.28 -10.44 30.68
CA ASP A 118 -3.33 -11.89 30.51
C ASP A 118 -4.24 -12.23 29.31
N ALA A 119 -4.55 -13.51 29.14
CA ALA A 119 -5.36 -13.99 28.01
C ALA A 119 -6.79 -13.41 27.95
N HIS A 120 -7.35 -12.96 29.08
CA HIS A 120 -8.73 -12.45 29.15
C HIS A 120 -8.85 -11.04 29.72
N THR A 121 -7.75 -10.44 30.19
CA THR A 121 -7.75 -9.13 30.84
C THR A 121 -7.04 -8.10 30.01
N VAL A 122 -7.73 -7.01 29.71
CA VAL A 122 -7.21 -5.86 28.97
C VAL A 122 -7.14 -4.64 29.89
N GLU A 123 -5.98 -4.00 29.94
CA GLU A 123 -5.77 -2.74 30.65
C GLU A 123 -5.96 -1.57 29.69
N ILE A 124 -6.75 -0.59 30.12
CA ILE A 124 -7.00 0.65 29.38
C ILE A 124 -6.05 1.72 29.93
N LEU A 125 -4.95 1.98 29.22
CA LEU A 125 -3.92 2.89 29.69
C LEU A 125 -4.46 4.33 29.83
N GLY A 126 -4.06 4.99 30.93
CA GLY A 126 -4.47 6.37 31.22
C GLY A 126 -5.89 6.51 31.77
N LYS A 127 -6.64 5.40 32.00
CA LYS A 127 -7.97 5.41 32.61
C LYS A 127 -8.05 4.65 33.92
N ASP A 128 -6.95 4.07 34.38
CA ASP A 128 -6.88 3.24 35.61
C ASP A 128 -8.00 2.17 35.65
N GLN A 129 -8.26 1.56 34.50
CA GLN A 129 -9.36 0.64 34.25
C GLN A 129 -8.86 -0.64 33.58
N THR A 130 -9.35 -1.78 34.08
CA THR A 130 -9.22 -3.08 33.41
C THR A 130 -10.60 -3.60 33.03
N VAL A 131 -10.67 -4.32 31.93
CA VAL A 131 -11.87 -5.00 31.46
C VAL A 131 -11.54 -6.45 31.11
N THR A 132 -12.54 -7.33 31.22
CA THR A 132 -12.39 -8.73 30.84
C THR A 132 -13.15 -9.04 29.56
N ALA A 133 -12.59 -9.93 28.72
CA ALA A 133 -13.21 -10.36 27.47
C ALA A 133 -13.10 -11.88 27.27
N ASP A 134 -14.18 -12.47 26.79
CA ASP A 134 -14.15 -13.89 26.39
C ASP A 134 -13.19 -14.10 25.21
N LYS A 135 -13.23 -13.21 24.23
CA LYS A 135 -12.37 -13.22 23.05
C LYS A 135 -11.69 -11.87 22.84
N ILE A 136 -10.47 -11.90 22.33
CA ILE A 136 -9.69 -10.68 22.02
C ILE A 136 -9.21 -10.73 20.57
N LEU A 137 -9.34 -9.60 19.87
CA LEU A 137 -8.80 -9.42 18.52
C LEU A 137 -7.74 -8.31 18.53
N ILE A 138 -6.52 -8.65 18.11
CA ILE A 138 -5.42 -7.69 17.94
C ILE A 138 -5.42 -7.20 16.49
N ALA A 139 -5.63 -5.89 16.31
CA ALA A 139 -5.70 -5.24 14.99
C ALA A 139 -4.92 -3.92 14.97
N THR A 140 -3.74 -3.92 15.62
CA THR A 140 -2.90 -2.73 15.83
C THR A 140 -2.13 -2.28 14.59
N GLY A 141 -2.14 -3.07 13.52
CA GLY A 141 -1.55 -2.71 12.23
C GLY A 141 -0.02 -2.65 12.26
N GLY A 142 0.56 -1.76 11.47
CA GLY A 142 1.99 -1.57 11.36
C GLY A 142 2.38 -0.10 11.54
N ARG A 143 3.68 0.14 11.81
CA ARG A 143 4.30 1.46 11.93
C ARG A 143 5.46 1.62 10.96
N PRO A 144 5.76 2.84 10.48
CA PRO A 144 6.93 3.07 9.64
C PRO A 144 8.23 2.81 10.39
N VAL A 145 9.27 2.40 9.65
CA VAL A 145 10.62 2.22 10.18
C VAL A 145 11.42 3.49 9.91
N ARG A 146 12.02 4.03 10.97
CA ARG A 146 13.06 5.05 10.88
C ARG A 146 14.41 4.34 11.07
N PRO A 147 15.33 4.40 10.09
CA PRO A 147 16.62 3.73 10.21
C PRO A 147 17.46 4.37 11.33
N ASP A 148 18.30 3.56 11.96
CA ASP A 148 19.24 4.01 12.98
C ASP A 148 20.52 4.55 12.31
N VAL A 149 20.44 5.79 11.83
CA VAL A 149 21.57 6.51 11.25
C VAL A 149 21.68 7.87 11.94
N PRO A 150 22.91 8.42 12.11
CA PRO A 150 23.10 9.73 12.72
C PRO A 150 22.27 10.80 12.02
N GLY A 151 21.53 11.61 12.79
CA GLY A 151 20.69 12.68 12.27
C GLY A 151 19.29 12.23 11.77
N ALA A 152 18.91 10.96 11.94
CA ALA A 152 17.62 10.44 11.53
C ALA A 152 16.42 11.17 12.15
N GLU A 153 16.61 11.81 13.30
CA GLU A 153 15.60 12.63 13.99
C GLU A 153 15.18 13.87 13.18
N HIS A 154 16.00 14.33 12.24
CA HIS A 154 15.69 15.46 11.37
C HIS A 154 14.82 15.08 10.16
N ALA A 155 14.70 13.79 9.87
CA ALA A 155 13.87 13.29 8.78
C ALA A 155 12.45 12.97 9.23
N ILE A 156 11.55 12.97 8.27
CA ILE A 156 10.15 12.54 8.46
C ILE A 156 9.94 11.11 7.95
N THR A 157 8.80 10.54 8.27
CA THR A 157 8.24 9.33 7.65
C THR A 157 6.97 9.69 6.85
N SER A 158 6.30 8.67 6.31
CA SER A 158 5.00 8.88 5.66
C SER A 158 3.94 9.45 6.60
N GLU A 159 4.06 9.27 7.91
CA GLU A 159 3.08 9.78 8.87
C GLU A 159 3.14 11.31 8.96
N GLU A 160 4.33 11.87 9.08
CA GLU A 160 4.53 13.33 9.13
C GLU A 160 4.33 13.98 7.76
N ALA A 161 4.62 13.27 6.65
CA ALA A 161 4.47 13.80 5.30
C ALA A 161 3.04 14.29 4.98
N PHE A 162 2.02 13.70 5.60
CA PHE A 162 0.63 14.13 5.45
C PHE A 162 0.28 15.43 6.20
N HIS A 163 1.17 15.92 7.05
CA HIS A 163 0.93 17.03 7.97
C HIS A 163 2.00 18.13 7.88
N LEU A 164 2.77 18.17 6.79
CA LEU A 164 3.75 19.24 6.56
C LEU A 164 3.05 20.61 6.50
N ASP A 165 3.64 21.60 7.13
CA ASP A 165 3.14 22.99 7.13
C ASP A 165 3.26 23.65 5.74
N SER A 166 4.24 23.23 4.95
CA SER A 166 4.50 23.73 3.59
C SER A 166 5.03 22.61 2.69
N LEU A 167 4.81 22.75 1.40
CA LEU A 167 5.44 21.90 0.39
C LEU A 167 6.94 22.18 0.36
N PRO A 168 7.83 21.20 0.62
CA PRO A 168 9.27 21.41 0.52
C PRO A 168 9.67 21.68 -0.94
N LYS A 169 10.58 22.64 -1.18
CA LYS A 169 11.12 22.90 -2.52
C LYS A 169 11.95 21.75 -3.05
N SER A 170 12.66 21.06 -2.14
CA SER A 170 13.45 19.88 -2.45
C SER A 170 13.30 18.82 -1.36
N ILE A 171 13.25 17.56 -1.76
CA ILE A 171 13.10 16.42 -0.84
C ILE A 171 13.94 15.23 -1.30
N LEU A 172 14.62 14.61 -0.35
CA LEU A 172 15.22 13.29 -0.51
C LEU A 172 14.24 12.23 0.03
N VAL A 173 13.80 11.31 -0.80
CA VAL A 173 13.00 10.15 -0.39
C VAL A 173 13.92 8.93 -0.33
N VAL A 174 14.10 8.35 0.85
CA VAL A 174 14.95 7.18 1.09
C VAL A 174 14.10 5.93 1.19
N GLY A 175 14.27 5.01 0.23
CA GLY A 175 13.54 3.75 0.11
C GLY A 175 13.25 3.41 -1.34
N GLY A 176 12.91 2.15 -1.61
CA GLY A 176 12.59 1.68 -2.97
C GLY A 176 11.25 0.95 -3.05
N GLY A 177 10.46 0.92 -1.96
CA GLY A 177 9.15 0.30 -1.93
C GLY A 177 8.03 1.23 -2.46
N TYR A 178 6.79 0.72 -2.45
CA TYR A 178 5.65 1.44 -3.00
C TYR A 178 5.43 2.82 -2.35
N ILE A 179 5.64 2.97 -1.03
CA ILE A 179 5.53 4.27 -0.34
C ILE A 179 6.53 5.27 -0.91
N ALA A 180 7.79 4.84 -1.12
CA ALA A 180 8.84 5.71 -1.63
C ALA A 180 8.51 6.22 -3.04
N VAL A 181 8.12 5.34 -3.96
CA VAL A 181 7.85 5.72 -5.36
C VAL A 181 6.57 6.57 -5.48
N GLU A 182 5.56 6.30 -4.64
CA GLU A 182 4.33 7.10 -4.58
C GLU A 182 4.60 8.52 -4.11
N PHE A 183 5.30 8.70 -2.99
CA PHE A 183 5.64 10.02 -2.47
C PHE A 183 6.61 10.78 -3.37
N ALA A 184 7.57 10.08 -3.99
CA ALA A 184 8.45 10.70 -4.99
C ALA A 184 7.63 11.29 -6.15
N GLY A 185 6.66 10.54 -6.69
CA GLY A 185 5.74 11.02 -7.73
C GLY A 185 4.86 12.18 -7.26
N ILE A 186 4.31 12.10 -6.04
CA ILE A 186 3.48 13.14 -5.44
C ILE A 186 4.24 14.46 -5.32
N PHE A 187 5.40 14.45 -4.65
CA PHE A 187 6.18 15.68 -4.43
C PHE A 187 6.67 16.28 -5.75
N ALA A 188 7.16 15.46 -6.68
CA ALA A 188 7.57 15.92 -8.01
C ALA A 188 6.40 16.52 -8.79
N GLY A 189 5.22 15.88 -8.79
CA GLY A 189 4.02 16.39 -9.46
C GLY A 189 3.50 17.69 -8.85
N LEU A 190 3.72 17.93 -7.56
CA LEU A 190 3.36 19.17 -6.87
C LEU A 190 4.43 20.28 -7.00
N GLY A 191 5.61 19.96 -7.58
CA GLY A 191 6.63 20.96 -7.91
C GLY A 191 7.90 20.92 -7.07
N SER A 192 8.07 19.94 -6.19
CA SER A 192 9.34 19.75 -5.47
C SER A 192 10.42 19.14 -6.37
N GLU A 193 11.68 19.49 -6.15
CA GLU A 193 12.83 18.76 -6.67
C GLU A 193 13.00 17.47 -5.87
N VAL A 194 12.92 16.29 -6.52
CA VAL A 194 12.90 15.00 -5.84
C VAL A 194 14.13 14.17 -6.20
N THR A 195 14.81 13.70 -5.16
CA THR A 195 15.81 12.62 -5.28
C THR A 195 15.26 11.38 -4.56
N LEU A 196 15.22 10.24 -5.25
CA LEU A 196 14.85 8.93 -4.70
C LEU A 196 16.12 8.12 -4.53
N LEU A 197 16.47 7.76 -3.29
CA LEU A 197 17.65 6.96 -2.95
C LEU A 197 17.25 5.55 -2.52
N TYR A 198 17.82 4.53 -3.14
CA TYR A 198 17.59 3.16 -2.76
C TYR A 198 18.86 2.30 -2.79
N ARG A 199 19.04 1.48 -1.74
CA ARG A 199 20.20 0.58 -1.61
C ARG A 199 20.19 -0.62 -2.57
N GLY A 200 19.05 -0.97 -3.10
CA GLY A 200 18.90 -2.08 -4.06
C GLY A 200 19.23 -1.66 -5.49
N PRO A 201 19.36 -2.64 -6.39
CA PRO A 201 19.73 -2.40 -7.79
C PRO A 201 18.60 -1.79 -8.63
N ASN A 202 17.33 -1.90 -8.18
CA ASN A 202 16.16 -1.32 -8.82
C ASN A 202 15.02 -1.14 -7.80
N ILE A 203 14.13 -0.18 -8.00
CA ILE A 203 12.96 0.08 -7.15
C ILE A 203 11.99 -1.10 -7.14
N LEU A 204 11.03 -1.15 -6.21
CA LEU A 204 9.93 -2.12 -6.12
C LEU A 204 10.39 -3.59 -6.17
N ARG A 205 11.30 -3.97 -5.28
CA ARG A 205 11.99 -5.29 -5.25
C ARG A 205 11.07 -6.51 -5.48
N ASP A 206 9.84 -6.47 -4.98
CA ASP A 206 8.90 -7.60 -5.00
C ASP A 206 7.92 -7.57 -6.21
N PHE A 207 8.20 -6.69 -7.20
CA PHE A 207 7.44 -6.59 -8.43
C PHE A 207 8.17 -7.22 -9.61
N ASP A 208 7.45 -7.50 -10.68
CA ASP A 208 8.02 -8.02 -11.93
C ASP A 208 9.08 -7.08 -12.49
N GLU A 209 10.20 -7.62 -13.00
CA GLU A 209 11.37 -6.82 -13.41
C GLU A 209 11.07 -5.86 -14.57
N ASP A 210 10.19 -6.25 -15.50
CA ASP A 210 9.75 -5.35 -16.58
C ASP A 210 8.98 -4.15 -16.01
N VAL A 211 8.13 -4.38 -14.99
CA VAL A 211 7.37 -3.33 -14.29
C VAL A 211 8.31 -2.35 -13.60
N ARG A 212 9.29 -2.86 -12.85
CA ARG A 212 10.28 -2.09 -12.10
C ARG A 212 11.11 -1.19 -13.01
N THR A 213 11.68 -1.79 -14.05
CA THR A 213 12.53 -1.10 -15.02
C THR A 213 11.75 -0.05 -15.81
N HIS A 214 10.54 -0.40 -16.25
CA HIS A 214 9.69 0.53 -16.97
C HIS A 214 9.28 1.73 -16.10
N LEU A 215 8.84 1.49 -14.86
CA LEU A 215 8.48 2.58 -13.95
C LEU A 215 9.66 3.51 -13.67
N ALA A 216 10.86 2.97 -13.36
CA ALA A 216 12.03 3.78 -13.09
C ALA A 216 12.32 4.75 -14.24
N ALA A 217 12.31 4.25 -15.49
CA ALA A 217 12.52 5.07 -16.67
C ALA A 217 11.43 6.15 -16.87
N GLU A 218 10.16 5.83 -16.57
CA GLU A 218 9.07 6.82 -16.66
C GLU A 218 9.14 7.88 -15.55
N MET A 219 9.59 7.51 -14.34
CA MET A 219 9.81 8.45 -13.24
C MET A 219 10.97 9.42 -13.55
N GLU A 220 12.07 8.95 -14.14
CA GLU A 220 13.18 9.80 -14.57
C GLU A 220 12.76 10.82 -15.65
N LYS A 221 11.91 10.42 -16.61
CA LYS A 221 11.34 11.36 -17.61
C LYS A 221 10.50 12.48 -16.94
N ARG A 222 9.95 12.22 -15.78
CA ARG A 222 9.22 13.21 -14.97
C ARG A 222 10.12 14.08 -14.10
N GLY A 223 11.44 13.93 -14.21
CA GLY A 223 12.44 14.75 -13.52
C GLY A 223 12.80 14.25 -12.12
N ILE A 224 12.40 13.04 -11.72
CA ILE A 224 12.81 12.44 -10.46
C ILE A 224 14.21 11.87 -10.63
N LYS A 225 15.17 12.32 -9.80
CA LYS A 225 16.53 11.78 -9.79
C LYS A 225 16.54 10.48 -8.99
N ILE A 226 16.83 9.35 -9.62
CA ILE A 226 16.89 8.03 -8.98
C ILE A 226 18.36 7.66 -8.74
N VAL A 227 18.71 7.36 -7.49
CA VAL A 227 20.05 6.90 -7.07
C VAL A 227 19.92 5.50 -6.50
N LEU A 228 20.42 4.51 -7.24
CA LEU A 228 20.34 3.09 -6.91
C LEU A 228 21.65 2.52 -6.37
N ALA A 229 21.58 1.33 -5.78
CA ALA A 229 22.73 0.60 -5.23
C ALA A 229 23.57 1.46 -4.26
N CYS A 230 22.89 2.32 -3.48
CA CYS A 230 23.54 3.30 -2.62
C CYS A 230 22.76 3.45 -1.30
N GLU A 231 23.48 3.44 -0.19
CA GLU A 231 22.90 3.57 1.15
C GLU A 231 22.98 5.01 1.66
N HIS A 232 21.98 5.40 2.41
CA HIS A 232 21.97 6.62 3.20
C HIS A 232 22.75 6.39 4.50
N THR A 233 23.71 7.24 4.84
CA THR A 233 24.62 7.00 5.96
C THR A 233 24.41 7.95 7.14
N ARG A 234 24.07 9.21 6.88
CA ARG A 234 23.84 10.22 7.94
C ARG A 234 23.13 11.46 7.37
N ILE A 235 22.53 12.24 8.26
CA ILE A 235 21.99 13.57 7.98
C ILE A 235 22.70 14.60 8.86
N GLU A 236 23.07 15.72 8.27
CA GLU A 236 23.54 16.91 8.99
C GLU A 236 22.59 18.07 8.75
N LYS A 237 22.15 18.72 9.83
CA LYS A 237 21.34 19.94 9.73
C LYS A 237 22.27 21.14 9.64
N THR A 238 22.12 21.92 8.58
CA THR A 238 22.91 23.13 8.30
C THR A 238 21.99 24.32 8.01
N ASP A 239 22.58 25.50 7.87
CA ASP A 239 21.81 26.70 7.45
C ASP A 239 21.29 26.59 6.01
N ALA A 240 21.89 25.75 5.18
CA ALA A 240 21.46 25.51 3.80
C ALA A 240 20.36 24.44 3.67
N GLY A 241 20.05 23.72 4.76
CA GLY A 241 19.07 22.62 4.78
C GLY A 241 19.65 21.34 5.39
N LEU A 242 19.08 20.21 5.03
CA LEU A 242 19.50 18.88 5.47
C LEU A 242 20.49 18.30 4.45
N VAL A 243 21.73 18.12 4.86
CA VAL A 243 22.78 17.47 4.06
C VAL A 243 22.75 15.99 4.33
N SER A 244 22.40 15.20 3.33
CA SER A 244 22.38 13.74 3.38
C SER A 244 23.64 13.18 2.73
N HIS A 245 24.34 12.30 3.43
CA HIS A 245 25.56 11.64 2.99
C HIS A 245 25.25 10.20 2.54
N PHE A 246 25.88 9.80 1.45
CA PHE A 246 25.66 8.49 0.84
C PHE A 246 26.93 7.61 0.89
N SER A 247 26.72 6.29 0.84
CA SER A 247 27.82 5.32 0.91
C SER A 247 28.83 5.40 -0.26
N ASN A 248 28.45 6.01 -1.37
CA ASN A 248 29.29 6.23 -2.55
C ASN A 248 30.07 7.56 -2.50
N GLY A 249 30.02 8.28 -1.39
CA GLY A 249 30.71 9.58 -1.18
C GLY A 249 29.97 10.79 -1.77
N MET A 250 28.77 10.61 -2.34
CA MET A 250 27.93 11.73 -2.78
C MET A 250 27.18 12.34 -1.59
N ASP A 251 26.95 13.64 -1.66
CA ASP A 251 26.12 14.40 -0.73
C ASP A 251 24.98 15.08 -1.49
N VAL A 252 23.81 15.16 -0.84
CA VAL A 252 22.65 15.89 -1.38
C VAL A 252 22.08 16.78 -0.29
N THR A 253 21.90 18.07 -0.60
CA THR A 253 21.26 19.03 0.30
C THR A 253 19.81 19.24 -0.12
N THR A 254 18.87 19.06 0.82
CA THR A 254 17.43 19.23 0.59
C THR A 254 16.77 19.97 1.75
N GLU A 255 15.59 20.55 1.51
CA GLU A 255 14.78 21.12 2.60
C GLU A 255 14.18 20.04 3.50
N GLN A 256 13.92 18.83 2.95
CA GLN A 256 13.34 17.71 3.70
C GLN A 256 13.95 16.37 3.31
N VAL A 257 14.00 15.46 4.27
CA VAL A 257 14.35 14.05 4.07
C VAL A 257 13.20 13.18 4.58
N MET A 258 12.75 12.23 3.76
CA MET A 258 11.70 11.30 4.13
C MET A 258 12.21 9.85 4.10
N PHE A 259 12.09 9.16 5.22
CA PHE A 259 12.33 7.72 5.28
C PHE A 259 11.05 6.94 4.90
N ALA A 260 11.14 6.20 3.81
CA ALA A 260 10.15 5.24 3.32
C ALA A 260 10.78 3.84 3.22
N THR A 261 11.53 3.46 4.25
CA THR A 261 12.40 2.27 4.30
C THR A 261 11.68 0.98 4.72
N GLY A 262 10.36 1.04 4.91
CA GLY A 262 9.51 -0.07 5.23
C GLY A 262 8.57 0.20 6.41
N ARG A 263 7.74 -0.81 6.70
CA ARG A 263 6.83 -0.84 7.86
C ARG A 263 7.05 -2.14 8.60
N VAL A 264 6.82 -2.12 9.91
CA VAL A 264 6.90 -3.31 10.78
C VAL A 264 5.61 -3.44 11.59
N PRO A 265 5.24 -4.65 12.00
CA PRO A 265 4.11 -4.91 12.89
C PRO A 265 4.16 -4.04 14.16
N TYR A 266 3.01 -3.49 14.55
CA TYR A 266 2.93 -2.66 15.76
C TYR A 266 2.54 -3.52 16.96
N VAL A 267 3.55 -4.18 17.52
CA VAL A 267 3.44 -5.12 18.66
C VAL A 267 4.04 -4.57 19.95
N LYS A 268 4.63 -3.36 19.91
CA LYS A 268 5.38 -2.81 21.04
C LYS A 268 4.48 -2.63 22.28
N ASP A 269 4.94 -3.15 23.42
CA ASP A 269 4.32 -2.99 24.75
C ASP A 269 2.82 -3.38 24.77
N LEU A 270 2.43 -4.43 24.05
CA LEU A 270 1.06 -4.95 24.03
C LEU A 270 0.78 -6.04 25.07
N GLY A 271 1.79 -6.51 25.82
CA GLY A 271 1.62 -7.60 26.80
C GLY A 271 1.40 -8.98 26.18
N LEU A 272 1.96 -9.22 24.98
CA LEU A 272 1.73 -10.45 24.21
C LEU A 272 2.21 -11.72 24.94
N GLU A 273 3.39 -11.65 25.55
CA GLU A 273 4.00 -12.78 26.25
C GLU A 273 3.13 -13.26 27.41
N THR A 274 2.57 -12.31 28.20
CA THR A 274 1.71 -12.62 29.36
C THR A 274 0.38 -13.26 28.93
N ALA A 275 -0.05 -13.02 27.70
CA ALA A 275 -1.26 -13.57 27.11
C ALA A 275 -1.01 -14.84 26.27
N GLY A 276 0.22 -15.33 26.18
CA GLY A 276 0.57 -16.54 25.42
C GLY A 276 0.55 -16.36 23.90
N VAL A 277 0.72 -15.12 23.41
CA VAL A 277 0.75 -14.81 21.99
C VAL A 277 2.19 -14.88 21.46
N GLU A 278 2.43 -15.73 20.46
CA GLU A 278 3.73 -15.93 19.84
C GLU A 278 3.97 -14.95 18.69
N LEU A 279 5.25 -14.58 18.51
CA LEU A 279 5.72 -13.80 17.37
C LEU A 279 6.48 -14.69 16.37
N THR A 280 6.50 -14.26 15.11
CA THR A 280 7.39 -14.79 14.09
C THR A 280 8.81 -14.24 14.26
N ASP A 281 9.78 -14.78 13.54
CA ASP A 281 11.16 -14.28 13.51
C ASP A 281 11.25 -12.83 13.01
N THR A 282 10.25 -12.36 12.25
CA THR A 282 10.15 -10.97 11.76
C THR A 282 9.44 -10.04 12.74
N GLY A 283 8.98 -10.54 13.89
CA GLY A 283 8.28 -9.77 14.92
C GLY A 283 6.78 -9.56 14.66
N ALA A 284 6.20 -10.27 13.71
CA ALA A 284 4.75 -10.27 13.49
C ALA A 284 4.03 -11.24 14.44
N ILE A 285 2.75 -11.00 14.72
CA ILE A 285 1.94 -11.97 15.47
C ILE A 285 1.71 -13.20 14.60
N LYS A 286 2.13 -14.36 15.11
CA LYS A 286 1.97 -15.66 14.46
C LYS A 286 0.52 -16.12 14.57
N VAL A 287 -0.10 -16.42 13.44
CA VAL A 287 -1.49 -16.89 13.35
C VAL A 287 -1.62 -18.06 12.38
N ASP A 288 -2.69 -18.83 12.56
CA ASP A 288 -3.12 -19.87 11.63
C ASP A 288 -3.95 -19.29 10.44
N GLU A 289 -4.52 -20.16 9.62
CA GLU A 289 -5.36 -19.81 8.47
C GLU A 289 -6.67 -19.09 8.85
N PHE A 290 -7.15 -19.28 10.09
CA PHE A 290 -8.31 -18.60 10.65
C PHE A 290 -7.96 -17.33 11.44
N SER A 291 -6.70 -16.86 11.32
CA SER A 291 -6.16 -15.71 12.05
C SER A 291 -6.10 -15.91 13.57
N LYS A 292 -6.15 -17.17 14.07
CA LYS A 292 -6.04 -17.52 15.48
C LYS A 292 -4.57 -17.58 15.89
N THR A 293 -4.25 -17.04 17.07
CA THR A 293 -2.90 -17.12 17.68
C THR A 293 -2.70 -18.45 18.41
N ALA A 294 -1.54 -18.62 19.05
CA ALA A 294 -1.29 -19.76 19.92
C ALA A 294 -2.19 -19.76 21.19
N ALA A 295 -2.71 -18.61 21.59
CA ALA A 295 -3.67 -18.49 22.67
C ALA A 295 -5.09 -18.84 22.19
N ASP A 296 -5.83 -19.62 22.99
CA ASP A 296 -7.12 -20.18 22.58
C ASP A 296 -8.22 -19.17 22.26
N ASN A 297 -8.13 -17.99 22.87
CA ASN A 297 -9.16 -16.94 22.81
C ASN A 297 -8.66 -15.63 22.19
N ILE A 298 -7.48 -15.63 21.55
CA ILE A 298 -6.88 -14.44 20.93
C ILE A 298 -6.63 -14.66 19.45
N TRP A 299 -7.04 -13.67 18.65
CA TRP A 299 -6.82 -13.60 17.19
C TRP A 299 -6.07 -12.33 16.82
N ALA A 300 -5.47 -12.32 15.63
CA ALA A 300 -4.86 -11.11 15.07
C ALA A 300 -5.12 -10.99 13.57
N VAL A 301 -5.37 -9.76 13.09
CA VAL A 301 -5.67 -9.48 11.67
C VAL A 301 -4.96 -8.21 11.17
N GLY A 302 -4.72 -8.14 9.87
CA GLY A 302 -4.08 -7.03 9.19
C GLY A 302 -2.57 -7.00 9.38
N ASP A 303 -1.95 -5.82 9.19
CA ASP A 303 -0.49 -5.64 9.11
C ASP A 303 0.28 -6.15 10.33
N VAL A 304 -0.38 -6.31 11.48
CA VAL A 304 0.24 -6.88 12.69
C VAL A 304 0.64 -8.34 12.52
N THR A 305 0.04 -9.04 11.53
CA THR A 305 0.37 -10.44 11.17
C THR A 305 1.37 -10.56 10.01
N ASP A 306 1.68 -9.44 9.34
CA ASP A 306 2.65 -9.31 8.24
C ASP A 306 2.49 -10.34 7.11
N ARG A 307 1.23 -10.71 6.77
CA ARG A 307 0.92 -11.60 5.65
C ARG A 307 0.88 -10.83 4.34
N ILE A 308 -0.18 -10.05 4.08
CA ILE A 308 -0.29 -9.11 2.96
C ILE A 308 -0.80 -7.77 3.50
N ASN A 309 0.07 -6.76 3.52
CA ASN A 309 -0.17 -5.48 4.16
C ASN A 309 -1.03 -4.54 3.28
N LEU A 310 -2.28 -4.95 3.01
CA LEU A 310 -3.26 -4.22 2.22
C LEU A 310 -4.58 -4.04 2.99
N THR A 311 -5.17 -2.85 2.88
CA THR A 311 -6.47 -2.54 3.49
C THR A 311 -7.58 -3.54 3.16
N PRO A 312 -7.82 -3.94 1.88
CA PRO A 312 -8.86 -4.92 1.58
C PRO A 312 -8.58 -6.30 2.18
N VAL A 313 -7.32 -6.70 2.33
CA VAL A 313 -6.94 -7.95 3.00
C VAL A 313 -7.31 -7.89 4.47
N ALA A 314 -6.89 -6.85 5.20
CA ALA A 314 -7.26 -6.67 6.60
C ALA A 314 -8.79 -6.67 6.82
N ILE A 315 -9.57 -6.05 5.91
CA ILE A 315 -11.04 -6.06 5.93
C ILE A 315 -11.58 -7.49 5.75
N ARG A 316 -11.04 -8.26 4.82
CA ARG A 316 -11.47 -9.65 4.56
C ARG A 316 -11.11 -10.57 5.72
N GLU A 317 -9.90 -10.43 6.28
CA GLU A 317 -9.48 -11.17 7.48
C GLU A 317 -10.37 -10.86 8.67
N GLY A 318 -10.67 -9.57 8.94
CA GLY A 318 -11.59 -9.17 10.00
C GLY A 318 -13.01 -9.68 9.79
N ALA A 319 -13.48 -9.78 8.55
CA ALA A 319 -14.77 -10.40 8.23
C ALA A 319 -14.75 -11.91 8.46
N ALA A 320 -13.72 -12.62 7.99
CA ALA A 320 -13.54 -14.05 8.17
C ALA A 320 -13.46 -14.44 9.66
N PHE A 321 -12.73 -13.64 10.46
CA PHE A 321 -12.71 -13.78 11.92
C PHE A 321 -14.13 -13.72 12.51
N ALA A 322 -14.90 -12.66 12.20
CA ALA A 322 -16.24 -12.50 12.75
C ALA A 322 -17.20 -13.63 12.32
N GLN A 323 -17.12 -14.08 11.06
CA GLN A 323 -17.89 -15.21 10.54
C GLN A 323 -17.55 -16.50 11.29
N THR A 324 -16.27 -16.79 11.49
CA THR A 324 -15.80 -18.00 12.17
C THR A 324 -16.20 -18.00 13.65
N VAL A 325 -16.02 -16.88 14.34
CA VAL A 325 -16.09 -16.83 15.81
C VAL A 325 -17.50 -16.52 16.33
N PHE A 326 -18.31 -15.76 15.58
CA PHE A 326 -19.60 -15.24 16.03
C PHE A 326 -20.78 -15.64 15.16
N MET A 327 -20.57 -16.28 13.99
CA MET A 327 -21.65 -16.63 13.06
C MET A 327 -21.71 -18.12 12.73
N ASP A 328 -20.89 -18.93 13.41
CA ASP A 328 -20.78 -20.39 13.17
C ASP A 328 -20.51 -20.74 11.70
N GLN A 329 -19.70 -19.91 11.04
CA GLN A 329 -19.32 -20.05 9.64
C GLN A 329 -17.78 -20.09 9.53
N PRO A 330 -17.11 -21.25 9.72
CA PRO A 330 -15.66 -21.33 9.59
C PRO A 330 -15.19 -20.79 8.24
N THR A 331 -14.50 -19.69 8.26
CA THR A 331 -14.07 -18.94 7.07
C THR A 331 -12.61 -18.54 7.23
N SER A 332 -11.78 -18.93 6.26
CA SER A 332 -10.42 -18.40 6.09
C SER A 332 -10.39 -17.45 4.90
N PHE A 333 -9.47 -16.50 4.91
CA PHE A 333 -9.24 -15.64 3.76
C PHE A 333 -8.13 -16.23 2.90
N ASP A 334 -8.43 -16.44 1.63
CA ASP A 334 -7.47 -16.87 0.62
C ASP A 334 -6.60 -15.70 0.17
N HIS A 335 -5.31 -15.77 0.45
CA HIS A 335 -4.30 -14.77 0.13
C HIS A 335 -3.71 -14.91 -1.28
N GLU A 336 -4.21 -15.84 -2.12
CA GLU A 336 -3.74 -16.01 -3.48
C GLU A 336 -4.35 -14.99 -4.46
N ALA A 337 -3.57 -14.59 -5.45
CA ALA A 337 -3.98 -13.68 -6.53
C ALA A 337 -4.65 -12.39 -6.01
N VAL A 338 -4.09 -11.80 -4.97
CA VAL A 338 -4.54 -10.50 -4.46
C VAL A 338 -4.06 -9.40 -5.39
N ALA A 339 -5.02 -8.69 -6.00
CA ALA A 339 -4.70 -7.54 -6.86
C ALA A 339 -4.05 -6.42 -6.04
N THR A 340 -2.98 -5.86 -6.58
CA THR A 340 -2.20 -4.80 -5.95
C THR A 340 -2.02 -3.63 -6.90
N ALA A 341 -2.14 -2.41 -6.39
CA ALA A 341 -1.84 -1.20 -7.13
C ALA A 341 -0.78 -0.37 -6.41
N VAL A 342 0.12 0.23 -7.18
CA VAL A 342 1.02 1.29 -6.72
C VAL A 342 0.60 2.58 -7.44
N PHE A 343 0.25 3.59 -6.65
CA PHE A 343 -0.20 4.88 -7.18
C PHE A 343 1.00 5.81 -7.46
N SER A 344 2.02 5.23 -8.09
CA SER A 344 3.12 5.94 -8.74
C SER A 344 2.62 6.74 -9.93
N GLN A 345 3.51 7.46 -10.60
CA GLN A 345 3.21 8.22 -11.82
C GLN A 345 4.23 7.87 -12.91
N PRO A 346 3.82 7.00 -13.85
CA PRO A 346 2.50 6.36 -14.05
C PRO A 346 2.17 5.32 -12.98
N PRO A 347 0.85 5.01 -12.75
CA PRO A 347 0.45 4.01 -11.79
C PRO A 347 0.71 2.58 -12.27
N ILE A 348 0.81 1.67 -11.31
CA ILE A 348 0.98 0.23 -11.53
C ILE A 348 -0.28 -0.50 -11.07
N GLY A 349 -0.64 -1.57 -11.80
CA GLY A 349 -1.58 -2.59 -11.39
C GLY A 349 -0.99 -3.97 -11.65
N VAL A 350 -1.05 -4.87 -10.66
CA VAL A 350 -0.57 -6.23 -10.77
C VAL A 350 -1.51 -7.22 -10.10
N VAL A 351 -1.60 -8.43 -10.62
CA VAL A 351 -2.26 -9.56 -9.98
C VAL A 351 -1.58 -10.86 -10.36
N GLY A 352 -1.48 -11.78 -9.43
CA GLY A 352 -0.83 -13.08 -9.62
C GLY A 352 0.69 -12.97 -9.55
N LEU A 353 1.37 -13.90 -10.22
CA LEU A 353 2.81 -14.12 -10.10
C LEU A 353 3.62 -13.22 -11.04
N THR A 354 4.77 -12.78 -10.58
CA THR A 354 5.83 -12.26 -11.45
C THR A 354 6.34 -13.35 -12.39
N GLU A 355 7.02 -12.97 -13.46
CA GLU A 355 7.66 -13.95 -14.36
C GLU A 355 8.64 -14.85 -13.61
N ALA A 356 9.43 -14.32 -12.67
CA ALA A 356 10.39 -15.10 -11.91
C ALA A 356 9.71 -16.13 -10.99
N GLU A 357 8.67 -15.73 -10.28
CA GLU A 357 7.88 -16.65 -9.43
C GLU A 357 7.17 -17.72 -10.27
N ALA A 358 6.57 -17.34 -11.40
CA ALA A 358 5.90 -18.26 -12.29
C ALA A 358 6.88 -19.27 -12.91
N ARG A 359 8.09 -18.84 -13.28
CA ARG A 359 9.15 -19.76 -13.74
C ARG A 359 9.60 -20.72 -12.64
N HIS A 360 9.70 -20.23 -11.40
CA HIS A 360 10.04 -21.08 -10.27
C HIS A 360 8.94 -22.11 -10.01
N GLN A 361 7.67 -21.72 -10.07
CA GLN A 361 6.54 -22.59 -9.74
C GLN A 361 6.14 -23.56 -10.87
N TYR A 362 6.16 -23.10 -12.12
CA TYR A 362 5.68 -23.87 -13.28
C TYR A 362 6.80 -24.33 -14.24
N GLY A 363 8.04 -23.92 -14.03
CA GLY A 363 9.17 -24.18 -14.90
C GLY A 363 9.08 -23.39 -16.21
N LYS A 364 8.18 -23.77 -17.12
CA LYS A 364 8.01 -23.09 -18.41
C LYS A 364 6.82 -22.15 -18.39
N VAL A 365 7.06 -20.90 -18.82
CA VAL A 365 6.03 -19.90 -18.99
C VAL A 365 6.13 -19.23 -20.35
N ASP A 366 4.99 -18.84 -20.88
CA ASP A 366 4.86 -18.01 -22.07
C ASP A 366 4.62 -16.59 -21.63
N ILE A 367 5.40 -15.65 -22.17
CA ILE A 367 5.27 -14.23 -21.87
C ILE A 367 4.64 -13.52 -23.07
N TYR A 368 3.66 -12.66 -22.78
CA TYR A 368 3.09 -11.73 -23.73
C TYR A 368 3.32 -10.33 -23.20
N ARG A 369 3.92 -9.45 -24.00
CA ARG A 369 4.34 -8.13 -23.54
C ARG A 369 4.18 -7.10 -24.62
N ALA A 370 3.56 -5.97 -24.29
CA ALA A 370 3.45 -4.80 -25.15
C ALA A 370 3.97 -3.56 -24.42
N VAL A 371 4.73 -2.75 -25.15
CA VAL A 371 5.15 -1.40 -24.70
C VAL A 371 4.77 -0.43 -25.80
N PHE A 372 3.80 0.43 -25.52
CA PHE A 372 3.25 1.34 -26.51
C PHE A 372 3.02 2.73 -25.94
N ARG A 373 2.84 3.70 -26.81
CA ARG A 373 2.45 5.06 -26.45
C ARG A 373 0.93 5.13 -26.46
N PRO A 374 0.26 5.45 -25.33
CA PRO A 374 -1.19 5.61 -25.31
C PRO A 374 -1.66 6.67 -26.31
N MET A 375 -2.85 6.47 -26.88
CA MET A 375 -3.42 7.38 -27.89
C MET A 375 -3.49 8.83 -27.39
N LYS A 376 -3.89 9.06 -26.14
CA LYS A 376 -3.89 10.37 -25.52
C LYS A 376 -2.48 11.01 -25.52
N THR A 377 -1.45 10.24 -25.17
CA THR A 377 -0.06 10.69 -25.11
C THR A 377 0.47 11.03 -26.53
N THR A 378 0.13 10.20 -27.53
CA THR A 378 0.49 10.45 -28.91
C THR A 378 -0.10 11.78 -29.40
N PHE A 379 -1.35 12.05 -29.04
CA PHE A 379 -2.07 13.23 -29.52
C PHE A 379 -1.44 14.55 -29.06
N TYR A 380 -1.02 14.65 -27.79
CA TYR A 380 -0.34 15.87 -27.31
C TYR A 380 1.19 15.88 -27.51
N GLY A 381 1.74 14.85 -28.17
CA GLY A 381 3.17 14.77 -28.45
C GLY A 381 4.05 14.34 -27.27
N GLY A 382 3.47 13.68 -26.25
CA GLY A 382 4.21 13.17 -25.09
C GLY A 382 5.04 11.92 -25.41
N GLU A 383 5.93 11.57 -24.49
CA GLU A 383 6.85 10.43 -24.63
C GLU A 383 6.54 9.26 -23.67
N GLU A 384 5.58 9.44 -22.79
CA GLU A 384 5.19 8.43 -21.80
C GLU A 384 4.70 7.16 -22.48
N ARG A 385 5.13 6.01 -21.96
CA ARG A 385 4.75 4.71 -22.48
C ARG A 385 3.98 3.90 -21.44
N CYS A 386 3.08 3.06 -21.93
CA CYS A 386 2.38 2.04 -21.15
C CYS A 386 3.07 0.70 -21.38
N LEU A 387 3.22 -0.08 -20.31
CA LEU A 387 3.63 -1.48 -20.36
C LEU A 387 2.45 -2.35 -19.96
N MET A 388 2.19 -3.41 -20.73
CA MET A 388 1.28 -4.49 -20.37
C MET A 388 1.97 -5.83 -20.55
N LYS A 389 1.77 -6.74 -19.58
CA LYS A 389 2.40 -8.06 -19.58
C LYS A 389 1.45 -9.12 -19.04
N LEU A 390 1.38 -10.25 -19.74
CA LEU A 390 0.75 -11.48 -19.27
C LEU A 390 1.82 -12.55 -19.06
N VAL A 391 1.71 -13.26 -17.95
CA VAL A 391 2.49 -14.46 -17.63
C VAL A 391 1.56 -15.64 -17.70
N VAL A 392 1.86 -16.60 -18.56
CA VAL A 392 1.01 -17.77 -18.85
C VAL A 392 1.79 -19.05 -18.54
N ALA A 393 1.25 -19.94 -17.73
CA ALA A 393 1.84 -21.25 -17.48
C ALA A 393 1.76 -22.10 -18.76
N ALA A 394 2.91 -22.54 -19.32
CA ALA A 394 2.98 -23.12 -20.66
C ALA A 394 2.17 -24.42 -20.79
N ASP A 395 2.17 -25.26 -19.75
CA ASP A 395 1.52 -26.58 -19.80
C ASP A 395 -0.01 -26.50 -19.67
N THR A 396 -0.52 -25.57 -18.83
CA THR A 396 -1.96 -25.43 -18.57
C THR A 396 -2.61 -24.31 -19.37
N GLN A 397 -1.80 -23.44 -19.99
CA GLN A 397 -2.23 -22.21 -20.65
C GLN A 397 -3.04 -21.27 -19.74
N LYS A 398 -2.95 -21.42 -18.42
CA LYS A 398 -3.57 -20.48 -17.48
C LYS A 398 -2.78 -19.18 -17.42
N VAL A 399 -3.50 -18.05 -17.39
CA VAL A 399 -2.93 -16.74 -17.09
C VAL A 399 -2.69 -16.68 -15.58
N VAL A 400 -1.42 -16.70 -15.19
CA VAL A 400 -0.99 -16.76 -13.78
C VAL A 400 -0.46 -15.42 -13.27
N GLY A 401 -0.20 -14.46 -14.16
CA GLY A 401 0.22 -13.11 -13.80
C GLY A 401 -0.25 -12.09 -14.85
N VAL A 402 -0.71 -10.93 -14.37
CA VAL A 402 -1.09 -9.78 -15.19
C VAL A 402 -0.47 -8.52 -14.58
N HIS A 403 0.27 -7.77 -15.38
CA HIS A 403 1.00 -6.60 -14.94
C HIS A 403 0.80 -5.43 -15.89
N MET A 404 0.60 -4.24 -15.35
CA MET A 404 0.44 -3.01 -16.12
C MET A 404 1.15 -1.85 -15.44
N VAL A 405 1.83 -1.03 -16.25
CA VAL A 405 2.30 0.30 -15.87
C VAL A 405 1.71 1.29 -16.85
N GLY A 406 0.88 2.20 -16.39
CA GLY A 406 0.25 3.18 -17.26
C GLY A 406 -1.06 3.73 -16.70
N PRO A 407 -1.68 4.69 -17.40
CA PRO A 407 -2.96 5.26 -17.00
C PRO A 407 -4.01 4.17 -16.75
N ASP A 408 -4.83 4.37 -15.71
CA ASP A 408 -5.93 3.48 -15.32
C ASP A 408 -5.53 2.05 -14.91
N ALA A 409 -4.22 1.76 -14.75
CA ALA A 409 -3.75 0.43 -14.35
C ALA A 409 -4.43 -0.12 -13.09
N PRO A 410 -4.67 0.67 -12.00
CA PRO A 410 -5.38 0.20 -10.83
C PRO A 410 -6.83 -0.26 -11.09
N GLU A 411 -7.54 0.45 -11.96
CA GLU A 411 -8.93 0.14 -12.31
C GLU A 411 -9.02 -1.10 -13.21
N ILE A 412 -8.11 -1.20 -14.18
CA ILE A 412 -8.04 -2.32 -15.12
C ILE A 412 -7.66 -3.61 -14.40
N ILE A 413 -6.65 -3.57 -13.52
CA ILE A 413 -6.18 -4.76 -12.83
C ILE A 413 -7.23 -5.33 -11.87
N GLN A 414 -8.09 -4.50 -11.28
CA GLN A 414 -9.18 -4.96 -10.44
C GLN A 414 -10.11 -5.91 -11.22
N MET A 415 -10.40 -5.63 -12.48
CA MET A 415 -11.23 -6.48 -13.32
C MET A 415 -10.47 -7.72 -13.81
N ALA A 416 -9.19 -7.56 -14.19
CA ALA A 416 -8.33 -8.68 -14.58
C ALA A 416 -8.16 -9.71 -13.45
N ALA A 417 -8.13 -9.25 -12.20
CA ALA A 417 -7.99 -10.11 -11.02
C ALA A 417 -9.14 -11.13 -10.89
N ILE A 418 -10.35 -10.79 -11.33
CA ILE A 418 -11.49 -11.72 -11.33
C ILE A 418 -11.19 -12.89 -12.27
N ALA A 419 -10.72 -12.61 -13.48
CA ALA A 419 -10.40 -13.63 -14.46
C ALA A 419 -9.22 -14.52 -14.00
N VAL A 420 -8.16 -13.92 -13.46
CA VAL A 420 -7.01 -14.64 -12.90
C VAL A 420 -7.44 -15.56 -11.76
N LYS A 421 -8.24 -15.06 -10.82
CA LYS A 421 -8.78 -15.83 -9.69
C LYS A 421 -9.63 -17.02 -10.13
N MET A 422 -10.33 -16.89 -11.26
CA MET A 422 -11.12 -17.97 -11.88
C MET A 422 -10.26 -18.95 -12.68
N GLY A 423 -8.95 -18.72 -12.82
CA GLY A 423 -8.03 -19.59 -13.56
C GLY A 423 -8.22 -19.55 -15.08
N VAL A 424 -8.50 -18.37 -15.63
CA VAL A 424 -8.73 -18.15 -17.06
C VAL A 424 -7.54 -18.64 -17.89
N THR A 425 -7.82 -19.30 -19.02
CA THR A 425 -6.78 -19.68 -19.98
C THR A 425 -6.49 -18.56 -20.98
N LYS A 426 -5.30 -18.59 -21.61
CA LYS A 426 -4.93 -17.62 -22.65
C LYS A 426 -5.90 -17.66 -23.84
N ALA A 427 -6.39 -18.83 -24.23
CA ALA A 427 -7.38 -18.98 -25.28
C ALA A 427 -8.72 -18.29 -24.93
N GLN A 428 -9.19 -18.43 -23.70
CA GLN A 428 -10.40 -17.75 -23.22
C GLN A 428 -10.19 -16.24 -23.13
N TRP A 429 -9.00 -15.82 -22.66
CA TRP A 429 -8.60 -14.42 -22.63
C TRP A 429 -8.66 -13.79 -24.01
N ASP A 430 -8.05 -14.46 -25.01
CA ASP A 430 -7.98 -14.02 -26.40
C ASP A 430 -9.32 -14.07 -27.15
N ALA A 431 -10.25 -14.88 -26.68
CA ALA A 431 -11.60 -14.96 -27.25
C ALA A 431 -12.48 -13.78 -26.82
N THR A 432 -12.05 -13.01 -25.82
CA THR A 432 -12.78 -11.84 -25.33
C THR A 432 -12.70 -10.71 -26.36
N CYS A 433 -13.86 -10.15 -26.72
CA CYS A 433 -13.92 -9.01 -27.63
C CYS A 433 -13.36 -7.75 -26.95
N ALA A 434 -12.49 -7.04 -27.66
CA ALA A 434 -11.89 -5.80 -27.19
C ALA A 434 -12.92 -4.67 -27.07
N VAL A 435 -12.72 -3.76 -26.12
CA VAL A 435 -13.43 -2.48 -26.08
C VAL A 435 -12.58 -1.42 -26.78
N HIS A 436 -13.01 -1.00 -27.96
CA HIS A 436 -12.29 -0.03 -28.77
C HIS A 436 -12.95 1.36 -28.75
N PRO A 437 -12.15 2.48 -28.67
CA PRO A 437 -10.70 2.51 -28.46
C PRO A 437 -10.34 2.66 -26.96
N THR A 438 -9.62 1.72 -26.42
CA THR A 438 -9.10 1.76 -25.04
C THR A 438 -7.66 1.24 -24.97
N ALA A 439 -6.89 1.64 -23.95
CA ALA A 439 -5.58 1.01 -23.73
C ALA A 439 -5.72 -0.46 -23.27
N ALA A 440 -6.79 -0.79 -22.56
CA ALA A 440 -7.04 -2.13 -22.02
C ALA A 440 -7.24 -3.21 -23.10
N GLU A 441 -7.63 -2.82 -24.33
CA GLU A 441 -7.77 -3.76 -25.46
C GLU A 441 -6.46 -4.48 -25.79
N GLU A 442 -5.30 -3.87 -25.49
CA GLU A 442 -4.00 -4.49 -25.71
C GLU A 442 -3.88 -5.82 -24.97
N PHE A 443 -4.46 -5.94 -23.78
CA PHE A 443 -4.45 -7.20 -23.03
C PHE A 443 -5.09 -8.38 -23.77
N VAL A 444 -6.10 -8.14 -24.60
CA VAL A 444 -6.78 -9.19 -25.37
C VAL A 444 -6.32 -9.27 -26.84
N THR A 445 -5.44 -8.36 -27.25
CA THR A 445 -4.88 -8.33 -28.61
C THR A 445 -3.43 -8.82 -28.69
N MET A 446 -2.73 -8.98 -27.58
CA MET A 446 -1.38 -9.58 -27.51
C MET A 446 -1.43 -11.07 -27.90
N ARG A 447 -1.18 -11.41 -29.17
CA ARG A 447 -1.24 -12.78 -29.71
C ARG A 447 0.12 -13.47 -29.77
N GLU A 448 1.19 -12.69 -29.93
CA GLU A 448 2.53 -13.20 -30.11
C GLU A 448 3.28 -13.30 -28.80
N LYS A 449 3.99 -14.41 -28.59
CA LYS A 449 4.85 -14.58 -27.42
C LYS A 449 6.03 -13.62 -27.51
N TYR A 450 6.32 -12.94 -26.41
CA TYR A 450 7.50 -12.12 -26.33
C TYR A 450 8.76 -12.97 -26.26
N VAL A 451 9.68 -12.75 -27.17
CA VAL A 451 11.02 -13.32 -27.17
C VAL A 451 11.99 -12.20 -26.80
N PRO A 452 12.74 -12.30 -25.68
CA PRO A 452 13.75 -11.32 -25.36
C PRO A 452 14.76 -11.20 -26.51
N PRO A 453 15.24 -9.98 -26.85
CA PRO A 453 16.35 -9.83 -27.79
C PRO A 453 17.53 -10.69 -27.28
N GLU A 454 18.10 -11.51 -28.13
CA GLU A 454 19.31 -12.27 -27.77
C GLU A 454 20.40 -11.29 -27.34
N LEU A 455 21.03 -11.54 -26.18
CA LEU A 455 22.19 -10.81 -25.71
C LEU A 455 23.34 -11.12 -26.70
N GLY A 456 23.41 -10.41 -27.83
CA GLY A 456 24.43 -10.67 -28.81
C GLY A 456 24.22 -10.12 -30.22
N ALA A 457 23.08 -9.60 -30.57
CA ALA A 457 22.90 -8.91 -31.83
C ALA A 457 23.20 -7.40 -31.71
N VAL A 458 24.43 -7.06 -31.37
CA VAL A 458 24.98 -5.73 -31.71
C VAL A 458 25.55 -5.87 -33.12
N ALA A 459 24.75 -5.48 -34.12
CA ALA A 459 25.25 -5.23 -35.45
C ALA A 459 25.83 -3.82 -35.54
#